data_ee5ab2b035e125a0db003cf7c20dd72d
#
_entry.id   ee5ab2b035e125a0db003cf7c20dd72d
#
_cell.length_a   1.000
_cell.length_b   1.000
_cell.length_c   1.000
_cell.angle_alpha   90.00
_cell.angle_beta   90.00
_cell.angle_gamma   90.00
#
_symmetry.space_group_name_H-M   'P 1'
#
loop_
_entity.id
_entity.type
_entity.pdbx_description
1 polymer ?
#
loop_
_entity_poly.entity_id
_entity_poly.type
_entity_poly.pdbx_seq_one_letter_code
_entity_poly.pdbx_strand_id
1 'polypeptide(L)'
;MKPFEANLSTLAVARDILLTPFGLDEDKLLKTLGSMFTHKVDYADLYFQFTKSEGWSLEEGIVKTGSFAIDQGVGVRAISGDKTAFSYSDDISELALREAAAATRTIARAGNGKVKVAGAITPVGGRALYLPHDPLASLDATAKVALLERIEKMARARDPRVVQVMAGLAGEYDVVLVARSDGVLAADIRPLVRLSLTVIVEHNGRRETGSSGGGGRYSYDYFSDALLASYAAEAVDSAVVNLDARPAPAGPMTVVLGPGWPGILLHEAIGHGLEGDFNRKGSSTFSGMIGERVAAKGVTVVDDGTLPDRRGSLNIDDEGNPTQCTTLIEDGILTGYIQDTMNARLMKMPVTGNARRESFAHLPMPRMTNTYMLGGDMDPGEILASVKNGLYAVNFGGGQVDITNGKFVFSASEAYMIEDGKVTYPVKGATLIGNGPEVLNRVSMIGNDMRLDPGVGVCGKEGQSVPVGVGQPTLRIDGVTVGGTA
;
A
#
# COMPACT_ATOMS: atom_id res chain seq x y z
N MET A 1 9.25 22.13 -13.18
CA MET A 1 8.91 23.05 -12.05
C MET A 1 9.82 22.70 -10.89
N LYS A 2 10.38 23.67 -10.16
CA LYS A 2 11.22 23.34 -8.98
C LYS A 2 10.30 22.79 -7.86
N PRO A 3 10.75 21.86 -7.03
CA PRO A 3 9.90 21.26 -5.96
C PRO A 3 9.21 22.29 -5.06
N PHE A 4 9.88 23.40 -4.78
CA PHE A 4 9.32 24.48 -3.96
C PHE A 4 8.14 25.23 -4.63
N GLU A 5 8.21 25.46 -5.94
CA GLU A 5 7.11 26.11 -6.70
C GLU A 5 5.89 25.16 -6.85
N ALA A 6 6.14 23.86 -7.01
CA ALA A 6 5.09 22.85 -7.04
C ALA A 6 4.34 22.78 -5.70
N ASN A 7 5.03 22.83 -4.57
CA ASN A 7 4.45 22.79 -3.25
C ASN A 7 3.58 24.02 -2.92
N LEU A 8 3.99 25.22 -3.35
CA LEU A 8 3.19 26.43 -3.17
C LEU A 8 1.90 26.38 -3.99
N SER A 9 1.94 25.83 -5.21
CA SER A 9 0.75 25.65 -6.03
C SER A 9 -0.20 24.59 -5.42
N THR A 10 0.31 23.48 -4.88
CA THR A 10 -0.47 22.44 -4.20
C THR A 10 -1.20 22.99 -2.97
N LEU A 11 -0.50 23.76 -2.14
CA LEU A 11 -1.11 24.38 -0.97
C LEU A 11 -2.19 25.41 -1.35
N ALA A 12 -1.98 26.19 -2.41
CA ALA A 12 -2.98 27.15 -2.90
C ALA A 12 -4.26 26.41 -3.35
N VAL A 13 -4.13 25.34 -4.16
CA VAL A 13 -5.26 24.52 -4.59
C VAL A 13 -5.99 23.88 -3.39
N ALA A 14 -5.24 23.35 -2.42
CA ALA A 14 -5.85 22.77 -1.22
C ALA A 14 -6.64 23.82 -0.39
N ARG A 15 -6.11 25.04 -0.24
CA ARG A 15 -6.84 26.14 0.39
C ARG A 15 -8.12 26.51 -0.36
N ASP A 16 -8.03 26.63 -1.67
CA ASP A 16 -9.18 26.99 -2.51
C ASP A 16 -10.30 25.96 -2.49
N ILE A 17 -9.97 24.68 -2.25
CA ILE A 17 -10.95 23.58 -2.16
C ILE A 17 -11.45 23.39 -0.72
N LEU A 18 -10.55 23.39 0.27
CA LEU A 18 -10.81 22.90 1.62
C LEU A 18 -11.03 24.01 2.66
N LEU A 19 -10.62 25.25 2.39
CA LEU A 19 -10.74 26.35 3.36
C LEU A 19 -11.57 27.52 2.84
N THR A 20 -11.22 28.07 1.70
CA THR A 20 -11.84 29.28 1.14
C THR A 20 -13.36 29.19 1.00
N PRO A 21 -13.95 28.10 0.47
CA PRO A 21 -15.40 27.99 0.31
C PRO A 21 -16.17 28.00 1.65
N PHE A 22 -15.47 27.62 2.73
CA PHE A 22 -16.04 27.51 4.08
C PHE A 22 -15.69 28.73 4.96
N GLY A 23 -15.06 29.76 4.38
CA GLY A 23 -14.62 30.94 5.08
C GLY A 23 -13.58 30.68 6.16
N LEU A 24 -12.78 29.62 6.00
CA LEU A 24 -11.69 29.28 6.91
C LEU A 24 -10.36 29.88 6.42
N ASP A 25 -9.52 30.21 7.38
CA ASP A 25 -8.15 30.71 7.21
C ASP A 25 -7.24 30.16 8.31
N GLU A 26 -5.94 30.39 8.18
CA GLU A 26 -4.95 29.92 9.13
C GLU A 26 -5.18 30.39 10.57
N ASP A 27 -5.69 31.61 10.76
CA ASP A 27 -5.98 32.16 12.10
C ASP A 27 -7.12 31.37 12.77
N LYS A 28 -8.14 30.98 12.02
CA LYS A 28 -9.23 30.14 12.52
C LYS A 28 -8.76 28.73 12.83
N LEU A 29 -7.86 28.16 12.01
CA LEU A 29 -7.26 26.87 12.31
C LEU A 29 -6.42 26.91 13.59
N LEU A 30 -5.59 27.93 13.77
CA LEU A 30 -4.82 28.13 15.00
C LEU A 30 -5.70 28.32 16.24
N LYS A 31 -6.80 29.09 16.12
CA LYS A 31 -7.77 29.26 17.21
C LYS A 31 -8.43 27.93 17.58
N THR A 32 -8.80 27.13 16.59
CA THR A 32 -9.39 25.80 16.81
C THR A 32 -8.40 24.89 17.52
N LEU A 33 -7.16 24.77 17.02
CA LEU A 33 -6.09 24.01 17.66
C LEU A 33 -5.82 24.51 19.08
N GLY A 34 -5.72 25.84 19.29
CA GLY A 34 -5.53 26.45 20.60
C GLY A 34 -6.63 26.10 21.59
N SER A 35 -7.86 25.99 21.11
CA SER A 35 -9.00 25.61 21.96
C SER A 35 -8.92 24.20 22.51
N MET A 36 -8.14 23.29 21.88
CA MET A 36 -7.97 21.90 22.31
C MET A 36 -6.96 21.78 23.48
N PHE A 37 -6.09 22.78 23.68
CA PHE A 37 -5.03 22.77 24.70
C PHE A 37 -5.50 23.23 26.10
N THR A 38 -6.76 22.96 26.45
CA THR A 38 -7.30 23.26 27.78
C THR A 38 -6.81 22.34 28.88
N HIS A 39 -6.13 21.22 28.54
CA HIS A 39 -5.59 20.20 29.43
C HIS A 39 -4.17 19.82 29.00
N LYS A 40 -3.64 18.74 29.56
CA LYS A 40 -2.28 18.23 29.25
C LYS A 40 -2.25 17.54 27.87
N VAL A 41 -2.54 18.30 26.82
CA VAL A 41 -2.41 17.85 25.43
C VAL A 41 -0.96 18.03 24.99
N ASP A 42 -0.39 17.03 24.35
CA ASP A 42 0.98 17.05 23.84
C ASP A 42 1.04 17.41 22.36
N TYR A 43 -0.05 17.12 21.60
CA TYR A 43 -0.13 17.33 20.17
C TYR A 43 -1.59 17.38 19.73
N ALA A 44 -1.89 18.18 18.71
CA ALA A 44 -3.19 18.19 18.04
C ALA A 44 -3.02 18.46 16.55
N ASP A 45 -3.90 17.90 15.74
CA ASP A 45 -4.01 18.18 14.31
C ASP A 45 -5.44 18.26 13.81
N LEU A 46 -5.58 18.95 12.66
CA LEU A 46 -6.76 19.00 11.82
C LEU A 46 -6.37 18.43 10.46
N TYR A 47 -7.08 17.42 10.01
CA TYR A 47 -6.88 16.77 8.72
C TYR A 47 -8.11 17.01 7.85
N PHE A 48 -7.96 17.84 6.83
CA PHE A 48 -8.99 18.10 5.85
C PHE A 48 -8.78 17.25 4.62
N GLN A 49 -9.86 16.77 4.05
CA GLN A 49 -9.84 15.95 2.84
C GLN A 49 -11.02 16.29 1.93
N PHE A 50 -10.74 16.25 0.63
CA PHE A 50 -11.72 16.26 -0.45
C PHE A 50 -11.32 15.19 -1.47
N THR A 51 -12.22 14.24 -1.71
CA THR A 51 -11.97 13.12 -2.62
C THR A 51 -13.05 13.08 -3.70
N LYS A 52 -12.63 12.96 -4.97
CA LYS A 52 -13.47 12.49 -6.06
C LYS A 52 -13.02 11.09 -6.43
N SER A 53 -13.94 10.18 -6.59
CA SER A 53 -13.67 8.83 -7.04
C SER A 53 -14.64 8.42 -8.14
N GLU A 54 -14.15 7.58 -9.06
CA GLU A 54 -15.00 6.93 -10.05
C GLU A 54 -14.58 5.49 -10.27
N GLY A 55 -15.53 4.69 -10.73
CA GLY A 55 -15.30 3.30 -11.08
C GLY A 55 -16.15 2.90 -12.28
N TRP A 56 -15.54 2.17 -13.20
CA TRP A 56 -16.17 1.64 -14.39
C TRP A 56 -15.95 0.14 -14.44
N SER A 57 -16.98 -0.63 -14.73
CA SER A 57 -16.86 -2.07 -14.93
C SER A 57 -17.48 -2.50 -16.26
N LEU A 58 -16.77 -3.39 -16.93
CA LEU A 58 -17.22 -4.03 -18.17
C LEU A 58 -17.16 -5.54 -17.99
N GLU A 59 -18.21 -6.22 -18.38
CA GLU A 59 -18.31 -7.66 -18.41
C GLU A 59 -19.03 -8.11 -19.68
N GLU A 60 -18.46 -9.06 -20.39
CA GLU A 60 -19.04 -9.63 -21.62
C GLU A 60 -19.40 -8.56 -22.67
N GLY A 61 -18.50 -7.58 -22.89
CA GLY A 61 -18.72 -6.48 -23.84
C GLY A 61 -19.76 -5.45 -23.40
N ILE A 62 -20.28 -5.53 -22.18
CA ILE A 62 -21.32 -4.65 -21.67
C ILE A 62 -20.81 -3.90 -20.47
N VAL A 63 -20.91 -2.57 -20.48
CA VAL A 63 -20.68 -1.75 -19.30
C VAL A 63 -21.75 -2.04 -18.26
N LYS A 64 -21.37 -2.61 -17.11
CA LYS A 64 -22.29 -2.98 -16.04
C LYS A 64 -22.51 -1.82 -15.08
N THR A 65 -21.46 -1.09 -14.74
CA THR A 65 -21.54 0.02 -13.80
C THR A 65 -20.64 1.17 -14.25
N GLY A 66 -21.09 2.38 -13.99
CA GLY A 66 -20.30 3.60 -13.93
C GLY A 66 -20.70 4.30 -12.65
N SER A 67 -19.78 4.50 -11.72
CA SER A 67 -20.00 5.19 -10.43
C SER A 67 -19.15 6.42 -10.36
N PHE A 68 -19.66 7.44 -9.67
CA PHE A 68 -18.93 8.66 -9.33
C PHE A 68 -19.36 9.11 -7.94
N ALA A 69 -18.40 9.43 -7.09
CA ALA A 69 -18.65 9.93 -5.75
C ALA A 69 -17.74 11.11 -5.42
N ILE A 70 -18.26 12.01 -4.60
CA ILE A 70 -17.49 13.08 -3.95
C ILE A 70 -17.69 12.91 -2.46
N ASP A 71 -16.59 12.93 -1.72
CA ASP A 71 -16.57 12.91 -0.26
C ASP A 71 -15.63 14.00 0.25
N GLN A 72 -15.99 14.64 1.38
CA GLN A 72 -15.16 15.65 2.00
C GLN A 72 -15.43 15.74 3.49
N GLY A 73 -14.46 16.24 4.23
CA GLY A 73 -14.63 16.45 5.65
C GLY A 73 -13.35 16.81 6.37
N VAL A 74 -13.44 16.81 7.70
CA VAL A 74 -12.32 17.10 8.58
C VAL A 74 -12.28 16.14 9.75
N GLY A 75 -11.09 15.58 10.00
CA GLY A 75 -10.73 14.85 11.22
C GLY A 75 -10.02 15.78 12.19
N VAL A 76 -10.40 15.74 13.45
CA VAL A 76 -9.84 16.53 14.55
C VAL A 76 -9.29 15.58 15.60
N ARG A 77 -7.99 15.70 15.89
CA ARG A 77 -7.30 14.77 16.79
C ARG A 77 -6.52 15.51 17.87
N ALA A 78 -6.59 15.00 19.10
CA ALA A 78 -5.71 15.42 20.22
C ALA A 78 -5.02 14.22 20.83
N ILE A 79 -3.74 14.38 21.22
CA ILE A 79 -2.91 13.35 21.85
C ILE A 79 -2.47 13.85 23.23
N SER A 80 -2.64 13.02 24.25
CA SER A 80 -2.23 13.24 25.63
C SER A 80 -1.54 11.99 26.17
N GLY A 81 -0.20 12.01 26.24
CA GLY A 81 0.59 10.82 26.54
C GLY A 81 0.49 9.77 25.46
N ASP A 82 -0.08 8.63 25.79
CA ASP A 82 -0.36 7.49 24.90
C ASP A 82 -1.83 7.40 24.48
N LYS A 83 -2.64 8.38 24.87
CA LYS A 83 -4.07 8.43 24.59
C LYS A 83 -4.38 9.39 23.45
N THR A 84 -5.32 9.00 22.61
CA THR A 84 -5.82 9.79 21.49
C THR A 84 -7.30 10.03 21.64
N ALA A 85 -7.74 11.28 21.48
CA ALA A 85 -9.12 11.62 21.24
C ALA A 85 -9.28 12.03 19.78
N PHE A 86 -10.37 11.62 19.17
CA PHE A 86 -10.66 11.86 17.77
C PHE A 86 -12.14 12.17 17.58
N SER A 87 -12.42 13.13 16.71
CA SER A 87 -13.75 13.45 16.21
C SER A 87 -13.64 13.85 14.75
N TYR A 88 -14.69 13.68 13.98
CA TYR A 88 -14.70 14.08 12.58
C TYR A 88 -16.06 14.66 12.19
N SER A 89 -16.09 15.35 11.06
CA SER A 89 -17.32 15.89 10.45
C SER A 89 -17.15 15.92 8.92
N ASP A 90 -18.21 15.63 8.21
CA ASP A 90 -18.38 15.86 6.77
C ASP A 90 -18.65 17.33 6.44
N ASP A 91 -19.10 18.13 7.44
CA ASP A 91 -19.18 19.58 7.35
C ASP A 91 -17.84 20.22 7.78
N ILE A 92 -17.28 21.05 6.89
CA ILE A 92 -16.01 21.77 7.11
C ILE A 92 -16.22 23.17 7.72
N SER A 93 -17.45 23.57 8.08
CA SER A 93 -17.74 24.88 8.65
C SER A 93 -16.99 25.18 9.96
N GLU A 94 -16.81 26.47 10.28
CA GLU A 94 -16.19 26.88 11.55
C GLU A 94 -16.94 26.33 12.77
N LEU A 95 -18.27 26.18 12.67
CA LEU A 95 -19.08 25.60 13.74
C LEU A 95 -18.75 24.13 13.96
N ALA A 96 -18.76 23.34 12.89
CA ALA A 96 -18.42 21.91 12.95
C ALA A 96 -17.01 21.67 13.49
N LEU A 97 -16.04 22.48 13.05
CA LEU A 97 -14.67 22.44 13.58
C LEU A 97 -14.61 22.69 15.09
N ARG A 98 -15.35 23.69 15.60
CA ARG A 98 -15.39 23.99 17.03
C ARG A 98 -16.08 22.88 17.83
N GLU A 99 -17.14 22.29 17.31
CA GLU A 99 -17.83 21.16 17.95
C GLU A 99 -16.94 19.92 18.00
N ALA A 100 -16.28 19.56 16.90
CA ALA A 100 -15.34 18.47 16.85
C ALA A 100 -14.14 18.68 17.78
N ALA A 101 -13.57 19.90 17.83
CA ALA A 101 -12.52 20.25 18.77
C ALA A 101 -12.97 20.16 20.23
N ALA A 102 -14.22 20.57 20.53
CA ALA A 102 -14.79 20.44 21.88
C ALA A 102 -14.95 18.97 22.30
N ALA A 103 -15.34 18.09 21.39
CA ALA A 103 -15.45 16.66 21.65
C ALA A 103 -14.10 16.02 22.04
N THR A 104 -12.98 16.48 21.45
CA THR A 104 -11.64 15.94 21.78
C THR A 104 -11.13 16.39 23.15
N ARG A 105 -11.75 17.40 23.80
CA ARG A 105 -11.36 17.86 25.16
C ARG A 105 -11.64 16.83 26.24
N THR A 106 -12.42 15.81 25.97
CA THR A 106 -12.71 14.72 26.92
C THR A 106 -11.55 13.77 27.12
N ILE A 107 -10.44 13.96 26.39
CA ILE A 107 -9.25 13.13 26.49
C ILE A 107 -8.68 13.10 27.91
N ALA A 108 -8.25 11.94 28.34
CA ALA A 108 -7.64 11.76 29.65
C ALA A 108 -6.34 12.58 29.79
N ARG A 109 -6.14 13.20 30.97
CA ARG A 109 -5.02 14.09 31.30
C ARG A 109 -3.71 13.34 31.53
N ALA A 110 -3.22 12.59 30.54
CA ALA A 110 -2.01 11.75 30.63
C ALA A 110 -0.73 12.46 30.12
N GLY A 111 -0.88 13.58 29.39
CA GLY A 111 0.22 14.33 28.80
C GLY A 111 1.04 15.18 29.79
N ASN A 112 2.17 15.70 29.34
CA ASN A 112 3.07 16.52 30.14
C ASN A 112 2.61 17.97 30.33
N GLY A 113 1.68 18.47 29.50
CA GLY A 113 1.08 19.80 29.59
C GLY A 113 2.06 20.97 29.42
N LYS A 114 3.25 20.71 28.85
CA LYS A 114 4.29 21.72 28.62
C LYS A 114 4.31 22.25 27.20
N VAL A 115 3.57 21.61 26.28
CA VAL A 115 3.50 22.00 24.88
C VAL A 115 2.54 23.20 24.73
N LYS A 116 2.95 24.19 23.96
CA LYS A 116 2.12 25.33 23.56
C LYS A 116 1.83 25.25 22.07
N VAL A 117 0.64 25.68 21.69
CA VAL A 117 0.31 25.87 20.27
C VAL A 117 1.23 26.94 19.68
N ALA A 118 1.67 26.74 18.44
CA ALA A 118 2.49 27.72 17.74
C ALA A 118 1.75 29.06 17.57
N GLY A 119 2.50 30.16 17.59
CA GLY A 119 1.92 31.50 17.39
C GLY A 119 1.64 31.82 15.93
N ALA A 120 2.15 31.03 14.99
CA ALA A 120 1.92 31.20 13.55
C ALA A 120 2.00 29.85 12.83
N ILE A 121 1.31 29.77 11.70
CA ILE A 121 1.39 28.65 10.76
C ILE A 121 2.55 28.86 9.78
N THR A 122 3.31 27.81 9.54
CA THR A 122 4.39 27.78 8.56
C THR A 122 4.12 26.71 7.53
N PRO A 123 3.93 27.08 6.25
CA PRO A 123 3.82 26.08 5.18
C PRO A 123 5.09 25.22 5.09
N VAL A 124 4.88 23.91 5.05
CA VAL A 124 5.95 22.92 4.86
C VAL A 124 5.70 22.22 3.53
N GLY A 125 6.73 22.16 2.68
CA GLY A 125 6.67 21.45 1.43
C GLY A 125 6.87 19.95 1.64
N GLY A 126 6.06 19.17 0.93
CA GLY A 126 6.30 17.74 0.74
C GLY A 126 7.33 17.48 -0.38
N ARG A 127 7.40 16.24 -0.82
CA ARG A 127 8.14 15.85 -2.04
C ARG A 127 7.33 16.23 -3.29
N ALA A 128 7.89 16.02 -4.47
CA ALA A 128 7.21 16.18 -5.76
C ALA A 128 7.37 14.87 -6.55
N LEU A 129 6.68 13.83 -6.09
CA LEU A 129 6.83 12.46 -6.59
C LEU A 129 5.89 12.15 -7.76
N TYR A 130 4.84 12.94 -7.91
CA TYR A 130 3.83 12.80 -8.96
C TYR A 130 3.21 14.17 -9.29
N LEU A 131 2.54 14.25 -10.42
CA LEU A 131 1.87 15.48 -10.85
C LEU A 131 0.58 15.71 -10.05
N PRO A 132 0.36 16.91 -9.49
CA PRO A 132 -0.82 17.24 -8.73
C PRO A 132 -2.00 17.61 -9.67
N HIS A 133 -2.59 16.63 -10.35
CA HIS A 133 -3.67 16.82 -11.32
C HIS A 133 -4.88 15.91 -11.01
N ASP A 134 -6.04 16.28 -11.53
CA ASP A 134 -7.25 15.45 -11.46
C ASP A 134 -7.20 14.37 -12.56
N PRO A 135 -6.95 13.09 -12.21
CA PRO A 135 -6.83 12.03 -13.20
C PRO A 135 -8.16 11.68 -13.87
N LEU A 136 -9.30 11.96 -13.20
CA LEU A 136 -10.63 11.65 -13.71
C LEU A 136 -10.99 12.49 -14.95
N ALA A 137 -10.41 13.68 -15.04
CA ALA A 137 -10.61 14.59 -16.16
C ALA A 137 -9.75 14.27 -17.40
N SER A 138 -8.77 13.34 -17.29
CA SER A 138 -7.83 13.01 -18.38
C SER A 138 -8.48 12.28 -19.56
N LEU A 139 -9.57 11.55 -19.32
CA LEU A 139 -10.40 10.90 -20.35
C LEU A 139 -11.87 11.19 -20.12
N ASP A 140 -12.66 11.34 -21.18
CA ASP A 140 -14.10 11.37 -21.07
C ASP A 140 -14.71 9.96 -20.89
N ALA A 141 -16.00 9.87 -20.59
CA ALA A 141 -16.69 8.60 -20.37
C ALA A 141 -16.58 7.64 -21.56
N THR A 142 -16.66 8.16 -22.80
CA THR A 142 -16.56 7.35 -24.02
C THR A 142 -15.17 6.74 -24.16
N ALA A 143 -14.11 7.52 -23.91
CA ALA A 143 -12.73 7.05 -23.96
C ALA A 143 -12.43 6.01 -22.87
N LYS A 144 -12.98 6.17 -21.65
CA LYS A 144 -12.86 5.19 -20.56
C LYS A 144 -13.52 3.85 -20.93
N VAL A 145 -14.73 3.90 -21.49
CA VAL A 145 -15.41 2.69 -21.97
C VAL A 145 -14.62 2.03 -23.10
N ALA A 146 -14.15 2.81 -24.10
CA ALA A 146 -13.34 2.30 -25.20
C ALA A 146 -12.03 1.65 -24.72
N LEU A 147 -11.43 2.13 -23.61
CA LEU A 147 -10.27 1.50 -22.99
C LEU A 147 -10.60 0.10 -22.46
N LEU A 148 -11.73 -0.06 -21.77
CA LEU A 148 -12.20 -1.35 -21.26
C LEU A 148 -12.56 -2.32 -22.38
N GLU A 149 -13.20 -1.85 -23.44
CA GLU A 149 -13.52 -2.66 -24.64
C GLU A 149 -12.23 -3.13 -25.34
N ARG A 150 -11.20 -2.28 -25.43
CA ARG A 150 -9.91 -2.65 -26.02
C ARG A 150 -9.25 -3.79 -25.28
N ILE A 151 -9.14 -3.70 -23.93
CA ILE A 151 -8.48 -4.77 -23.16
C ILE A 151 -9.26 -6.08 -23.21
N GLU A 152 -10.60 -6.04 -23.18
CA GLU A 152 -11.44 -7.22 -23.38
C GLU A 152 -11.17 -7.88 -24.74
N LYS A 153 -11.16 -7.08 -25.81
CA LYS A 153 -10.88 -7.58 -27.17
C LYS A 153 -9.48 -8.21 -27.26
N MET A 154 -8.48 -7.60 -26.63
CA MET A 154 -7.12 -8.15 -26.58
C MET A 154 -7.08 -9.49 -25.83
N ALA A 155 -7.78 -9.60 -24.69
CA ALA A 155 -7.85 -10.85 -23.93
C ALA A 155 -8.53 -11.98 -24.72
N ARG A 156 -9.66 -11.70 -25.37
CA ARG A 156 -10.36 -12.69 -26.22
C ARG A 156 -9.56 -13.10 -27.44
N ALA A 157 -8.81 -12.20 -28.04
CA ALA A 157 -7.94 -12.49 -29.18
C ALA A 157 -6.71 -13.32 -28.81
N ARG A 158 -6.29 -13.33 -27.54
CA ARG A 158 -5.11 -14.05 -27.05
C ARG A 158 -5.28 -15.57 -27.11
N ASP A 159 -6.45 -16.08 -26.69
CA ASP A 159 -6.73 -17.52 -26.69
C ASP A 159 -8.23 -17.80 -26.90
N PRO A 160 -8.61 -18.71 -27.80
CA PRO A 160 -10.01 -19.05 -28.10
C PRO A 160 -10.75 -19.72 -26.92
N ARG A 161 -10.04 -20.18 -25.87
CA ARG A 161 -10.64 -20.76 -24.68
C ARG A 161 -11.14 -19.72 -23.68
N VAL A 162 -10.90 -18.42 -23.93
CA VAL A 162 -11.45 -17.33 -23.08
C VAL A 162 -12.95 -17.27 -23.26
N VAL A 163 -13.68 -17.63 -22.19
CA VAL A 163 -15.16 -17.67 -22.19
C VAL A 163 -15.76 -16.46 -21.49
N GLN A 164 -15.06 -15.85 -20.53
CA GLN A 164 -15.54 -14.66 -19.82
C GLN A 164 -14.40 -13.67 -19.57
N VAL A 165 -14.70 -12.38 -19.69
CA VAL A 165 -13.78 -11.28 -19.40
C VAL A 165 -14.49 -10.25 -18.53
N MET A 166 -13.86 -9.88 -17.46
CA MET A 166 -14.26 -8.80 -16.55
C MET A 166 -13.15 -7.78 -16.48
N ALA A 167 -13.44 -6.54 -16.85
CA ALA A 167 -12.48 -5.44 -16.80
C ALA A 167 -13.02 -4.31 -15.93
N GLY A 168 -12.15 -3.73 -15.10
CA GLY A 168 -12.48 -2.61 -14.23
C GLY A 168 -11.46 -1.47 -14.35
N LEU A 169 -11.96 -0.23 -14.37
CA LEU A 169 -11.15 0.98 -14.34
C LEU A 169 -11.61 1.82 -13.16
N ALA A 170 -10.69 2.23 -12.30
CA ALA A 170 -10.95 3.08 -11.15
C ALA A 170 -9.99 4.26 -11.13
N GLY A 171 -10.47 5.39 -10.64
CA GLY A 171 -9.67 6.58 -10.46
C GLY A 171 -10.09 7.35 -9.22
N GLU A 172 -9.13 8.06 -8.64
CA GLU A 172 -9.29 8.88 -7.45
C GLU A 172 -8.48 10.18 -7.58
N TYR A 173 -9.10 11.27 -7.22
CA TYR A 173 -8.46 12.56 -7.01
C TYR A 173 -8.66 12.96 -5.56
N ASP A 174 -7.60 12.93 -4.78
CA ASP A 174 -7.62 13.17 -3.35
C ASP A 174 -6.80 14.43 -3.02
N VAL A 175 -7.43 15.42 -2.37
CA VAL A 175 -6.80 16.66 -1.92
C VAL A 175 -6.80 16.66 -0.40
N VAL A 176 -5.63 16.76 0.21
CA VAL A 176 -5.46 16.76 1.66
C VAL A 176 -4.75 18.01 2.13
N LEU A 177 -5.15 18.49 3.33
CA LEU A 177 -4.49 19.58 4.03
C LEU A 177 -4.43 19.25 5.52
N VAL A 178 -3.24 19.36 6.09
CA VAL A 178 -2.97 19.06 7.50
C VAL A 178 -2.49 20.32 8.20
N ALA A 179 -3.18 20.73 9.26
CA ALA A 179 -2.77 21.80 10.16
C ALA A 179 -2.45 21.24 11.54
N ARG A 180 -1.27 21.53 12.05
CA ARG A 180 -0.74 20.97 13.31
C ARG A 180 -0.55 22.03 14.38
N SER A 181 -0.65 21.61 15.62
CA SER A 181 -0.44 22.47 16.80
C SER A 181 0.99 23.02 16.96
N ASP A 182 1.97 22.41 16.31
CA ASP A 182 3.36 22.91 16.23
C ASP A 182 3.58 23.94 15.12
N GLY A 183 2.50 24.36 14.44
CA GLY A 183 2.50 25.39 13.41
C GLY A 183 2.73 24.89 11.99
N VAL A 184 2.86 23.58 11.77
CA VAL A 184 3.00 23.01 10.42
C VAL A 184 1.65 23.11 9.68
N LEU A 185 1.71 23.56 8.41
CA LEU A 185 0.63 23.45 7.42
C LEU A 185 1.21 22.76 6.20
N ALA A 186 0.67 21.61 5.86
CA ALA A 186 1.12 20.79 4.74
C ALA A 186 -0.08 20.36 3.89
N ALA A 187 0.12 20.23 2.58
CA ALA A 187 -0.91 19.80 1.65
C ALA A 187 -0.35 18.83 0.61
N ASP A 188 -1.21 17.98 0.09
CA ASP A 188 -0.90 17.06 -1.01
C ASP A 188 -2.11 16.93 -1.94
N ILE A 189 -1.85 16.68 -3.22
CA ILE A 189 -2.85 16.34 -4.22
C ILE A 189 -2.44 14.99 -4.80
N ARG A 190 -3.27 13.98 -4.59
CA ARG A 190 -2.94 12.57 -4.77
C ARG A 190 -3.78 11.96 -5.89
N PRO A 191 -3.34 12.00 -7.16
CA PRO A 191 -3.98 11.21 -8.20
C PRO A 191 -3.77 9.72 -7.94
N LEU A 192 -4.74 8.90 -8.31
CA LEU A 192 -4.59 7.46 -8.28
C LEU A 192 -5.46 6.82 -9.36
N VAL A 193 -4.88 5.95 -10.18
CA VAL A 193 -5.62 5.19 -11.18
C VAL A 193 -5.29 3.71 -11.07
N ARG A 194 -6.25 2.85 -11.41
CA ARG A 194 -6.10 1.40 -11.45
C ARG A 194 -6.93 0.79 -12.55
N LEU A 195 -6.33 -0.13 -13.28
CA LEU A 195 -7.02 -1.04 -14.19
C LEU A 195 -6.89 -2.46 -13.64
N SER A 196 -7.96 -3.23 -13.70
CA SER A 196 -8.01 -4.64 -13.34
C SER A 196 -8.63 -5.44 -14.47
N LEU A 197 -8.09 -6.62 -14.72
CA LEU A 197 -8.59 -7.57 -15.69
C LEU A 197 -8.67 -8.95 -15.04
N THR A 198 -9.81 -9.61 -15.19
CA THR A 198 -9.97 -11.01 -14.82
C THR A 198 -10.57 -11.76 -16.01
N VAL A 199 -9.98 -12.88 -16.35
CA VAL A 199 -10.44 -13.75 -17.43
C VAL A 199 -10.78 -15.13 -16.89
N ILE A 200 -11.77 -15.78 -17.49
CA ILE A 200 -12.06 -17.19 -17.28
C ILE A 200 -11.84 -17.90 -18.60
N VAL A 201 -11.02 -18.94 -18.56
CA VAL A 201 -10.85 -19.87 -19.68
C VAL A 201 -11.55 -21.18 -19.39
N GLU A 202 -12.06 -21.83 -20.45
CA GLU A 202 -12.70 -23.14 -20.33
C GLU A 202 -12.15 -24.10 -21.38
N HIS A 203 -11.81 -25.31 -20.94
CA HIS A 203 -11.40 -26.39 -21.82
C HIS A 203 -11.81 -27.74 -21.23
N ASN A 204 -12.50 -28.58 -22.02
CA ASN A 204 -12.94 -29.93 -21.60
C ASN A 204 -13.72 -29.94 -20.27
N GLY A 205 -14.57 -28.93 -20.03
CA GLY A 205 -15.37 -28.80 -18.80
C GLY A 205 -14.60 -28.28 -17.58
N ARG A 206 -13.31 -28.00 -17.70
CA ARG A 206 -12.52 -27.29 -16.65
C ARG A 206 -12.56 -25.80 -16.91
N ARG A 207 -12.73 -25.04 -15.83
CA ARG A 207 -12.64 -23.58 -15.82
C ARG A 207 -11.52 -23.13 -14.91
N GLU A 208 -10.71 -22.21 -15.39
CA GLU A 208 -9.65 -21.59 -14.61
C GLU A 208 -9.68 -20.08 -14.81
N THR A 209 -9.23 -19.37 -13.77
CA THR A 209 -9.24 -17.91 -13.74
C THR A 209 -7.81 -17.38 -13.72
N GLY A 210 -7.58 -16.31 -14.48
CA GLY A 210 -6.35 -15.53 -14.40
C GLY A 210 -6.68 -14.05 -14.26
N SER A 211 -5.83 -13.33 -13.58
CA SER A 211 -6.02 -11.90 -13.33
C SER A 211 -4.71 -11.15 -13.51
N SER A 212 -4.82 -9.93 -14.02
CA SER A 212 -3.72 -8.99 -14.13
C SER A 212 -4.24 -7.56 -14.03
N GLY A 213 -3.35 -6.59 -14.05
CA GLY A 213 -3.68 -5.18 -13.97
C GLY A 213 -2.61 -4.40 -13.26
N GLY A 214 -2.87 -3.13 -13.03
CA GLY A 214 -1.92 -2.24 -12.39
C GLY A 214 -2.43 -0.82 -12.32
N GLY A 215 -1.55 0.08 -11.90
CA GLY A 215 -1.84 1.50 -11.78
C GLY A 215 -0.81 2.22 -10.92
N GLY A 216 -1.15 3.43 -10.52
CA GLY A 216 -0.26 4.28 -9.74
C GLY A 216 -0.76 5.71 -9.69
N ARG A 217 0.12 6.63 -9.34
CA ARG A 217 -0.14 8.07 -9.25
C ARG A 217 -0.08 8.76 -10.62
N TYR A 218 -0.87 8.25 -11.56
CA TYR A 218 -0.92 8.67 -12.96
C TYR A 218 -2.28 9.27 -13.34
N SER A 219 -2.39 9.71 -14.61
CA SER A 219 -3.66 9.88 -15.31
C SER A 219 -4.04 8.59 -16.05
N TYR A 220 -5.24 8.52 -16.61
CA TYR A 220 -5.67 7.36 -17.40
C TYR A 220 -4.87 7.16 -18.69
N ASP A 221 -4.17 8.18 -19.18
CA ASP A 221 -3.25 8.08 -20.34
C ASP A 221 -2.09 7.10 -20.10
N TYR A 222 -1.82 6.74 -18.85
CA TYR A 222 -0.87 5.70 -18.48
C TYR A 222 -1.19 4.35 -19.15
N PHE A 223 -2.47 4.03 -19.33
CA PHE A 223 -2.90 2.75 -19.88
C PHE A 223 -2.79 2.72 -21.41
N SER A 224 -1.55 2.70 -21.91
CA SER A 224 -1.25 2.55 -23.34
C SER A 224 -1.65 1.17 -23.86
N ASP A 225 -1.85 1.06 -25.20
CA ASP A 225 -2.21 -0.21 -25.85
C ASP A 225 -1.16 -1.31 -25.60
N ALA A 226 0.13 -0.96 -25.50
CA ALA A 226 1.18 -1.91 -25.16
C ALA A 226 1.02 -2.46 -23.73
N LEU A 227 0.66 -1.59 -22.77
CA LEU A 227 0.41 -1.99 -21.38
C LEU A 227 -0.87 -2.83 -21.26
N LEU A 228 -1.95 -2.46 -21.97
CA LEU A 228 -3.18 -3.24 -22.03
C LEU A 228 -2.92 -4.65 -22.61
N ALA A 229 -2.12 -4.74 -23.67
CA ALA A 229 -1.74 -6.03 -24.27
C ALA A 229 -0.93 -6.90 -23.30
N SER A 230 -0.03 -6.29 -22.49
CA SER A 230 0.72 -7.04 -21.48
C SER A 230 -0.19 -7.59 -20.37
N TYR A 231 -1.14 -6.79 -19.88
CA TYR A 231 -2.10 -7.26 -18.86
C TYR A 231 -3.03 -8.36 -19.42
N ALA A 232 -3.48 -8.20 -20.67
CA ALA A 232 -4.30 -9.23 -21.33
C ALA A 232 -3.52 -10.55 -21.48
N ALA A 233 -2.26 -10.47 -21.91
CA ALA A 233 -1.40 -11.65 -22.05
C ALA A 233 -1.17 -12.33 -20.68
N GLU A 234 -0.80 -11.60 -19.65
CA GLU A 234 -0.54 -12.13 -18.32
C GLU A 234 -1.77 -12.82 -17.73
N ALA A 235 -2.95 -12.18 -17.79
CA ALA A 235 -4.19 -12.76 -17.27
C ALA A 235 -4.59 -14.05 -18.01
N VAL A 236 -4.52 -14.03 -19.36
CA VAL A 236 -4.91 -15.19 -20.16
C VAL A 236 -3.90 -16.33 -20.02
N ASP A 237 -2.60 -16.05 -20.09
CA ASP A 237 -1.55 -17.06 -20.00
C ASP A 237 -1.58 -17.78 -18.64
N SER A 238 -1.76 -17.03 -17.53
CA SER A 238 -1.92 -17.60 -16.19
C SER A 238 -3.15 -18.51 -16.09
N ALA A 239 -4.31 -18.09 -16.64
CA ALA A 239 -5.51 -18.93 -16.67
C ALA A 239 -5.31 -20.21 -17.49
N VAL A 240 -4.67 -20.11 -18.66
CA VAL A 240 -4.39 -21.22 -19.56
C VAL A 240 -3.43 -22.24 -18.91
N VAL A 241 -2.37 -21.77 -18.25
CA VAL A 241 -1.43 -22.62 -17.52
C VAL A 241 -2.14 -23.42 -16.43
N ASN A 242 -3.09 -22.81 -15.72
CA ASN A 242 -3.85 -23.49 -14.67
C ASN A 242 -4.81 -24.59 -15.17
N LEU A 243 -5.20 -24.57 -16.45
CA LEU A 243 -5.98 -25.68 -17.04
C LEU A 243 -5.20 -27.01 -17.01
N ASP A 244 -3.89 -26.96 -17.21
CA ASP A 244 -3.01 -28.14 -17.26
C ASP A 244 -2.34 -28.42 -15.88
N ALA A 245 -2.59 -27.56 -14.88
CA ALA A 245 -1.96 -27.68 -13.58
C ALA A 245 -2.41 -28.94 -12.82
N ARG A 246 -1.44 -29.63 -12.21
CA ARG A 246 -1.63 -30.77 -11.32
C ARG A 246 -1.81 -30.30 -9.87
N PRO A 247 -2.38 -31.13 -8.97
CA PRO A 247 -2.37 -30.83 -7.55
C PRO A 247 -0.94 -30.59 -7.03
N ALA A 248 -0.75 -29.53 -6.24
CA ALA A 248 0.54 -29.28 -5.60
C ALA A 248 0.85 -30.33 -4.52
N PRO A 249 2.11 -30.78 -4.38
CA PRO A 249 2.51 -31.67 -3.30
C PRO A 249 2.43 -30.95 -1.94
N ALA A 250 2.19 -31.71 -0.87
CA ALA A 250 2.21 -31.19 0.50
C ALA A 250 3.52 -31.58 1.20
N GLY A 251 3.99 -30.73 2.11
CA GLY A 251 5.15 -30.99 2.97
C GLY A 251 6.22 -29.89 2.92
N PRO A 252 7.29 -30.03 3.71
CA PRO A 252 8.39 -29.09 3.68
C PRO A 252 9.23 -29.28 2.40
N MET A 253 9.50 -28.16 1.71
CA MET A 253 10.33 -28.18 0.50
C MET A 253 11.06 -26.85 0.28
N THR A 254 12.02 -26.85 -0.63
CA THR A 254 12.64 -25.62 -1.13
C THR A 254 11.64 -24.90 -2.03
N VAL A 255 11.43 -23.61 -1.79
CA VAL A 255 10.56 -22.74 -2.60
C VAL A 255 11.40 -21.63 -3.22
N VAL A 256 11.26 -21.43 -4.51
CA VAL A 256 11.74 -20.23 -5.21
C VAL A 256 10.55 -19.31 -5.40
N LEU A 257 10.65 -18.08 -4.92
CA LEU A 257 9.67 -17.02 -5.17
C LEU A 257 10.12 -16.19 -6.36
N GLY A 258 9.21 -15.87 -7.27
CA GLY A 258 9.48 -14.95 -8.37
C GLY A 258 9.65 -13.50 -7.91
N PRO A 259 10.15 -12.60 -8.79
CA PRO A 259 10.32 -11.19 -8.48
C PRO A 259 8.99 -10.43 -8.56
N GLY A 260 8.90 -9.28 -7.90
CA GLY A 260 7.75 -8.36 -7.98
C GLY A 260 6.64 -8.66 -6.97
N TRP A 261 5.43 -8.98 -7.45
CA TRP A 261 4.23 -9.17 -6.62
C TRP A 261 4.38 -10.22 -5.50
N PRO A 262 5.15 -11.31 -5.64
CA PRO A 262 5.43 -12.20 -4.51
C PRO A 262 6.01 -11.51 -3.26
N GLY A 263 6.52 -10.29 -3.37
CA GLY A 263 6.84 -9.41 -2.25
C GLY A 263 5.68 -9.10 -1.31
N ILE A 264 4.44 -9.45 -1.66
CA ILE A 264 3.30 -9.41 -0.74
C ILE A 264 3.52 -10.32 0.48
N LEU A 265 4.23 -11.43 0.31
CA LEU A 265 4.62 -12.27 1.43
C LEU A 265 5.52 -11.53 2.41
N LEU A 266 6.44 -10.70 1.91
CA LEU A 266 7.30 -9.85 2.73
C LEU A 266 6.47 -8.79 3.48
N HIS A 267 5.51 -8.14 2.80
CA HIS A 267 4.60 -7.17 3.39
C HIS A 267 3.86 -7.76 4.59
N GLU A 268 3.31 -8.94 4.44
CA GLU A 268 2.57 -9.62 5.49
C GLU A 268 3.50 -10.24 6.54
N ALA A 269 4.52 -10.99 6.12
CA ALA A 269 5.37 -11.76 7.03
C ALA A 269 6.16 -10.89 8.01
N ILE A 270 6.53 -9.68 7.61
CA ILE A 270 7.32 -8.76 8.42
C ILE A 270 6.79 -7.32 8.43
N GLY A 271 6.26 -6.81 7.33
CA GLY A 271 5.88 -5.40 7.21
C GLY A 271 4.94 -4.96 8.32
N HIS A 272 3.82 -5.64 8.50
CA HIS A 272 2.89 -5.37 9.60
C HIS A 272 3.52 -5.59 10.99
N GLY A 273 4.41 -6.57 11.13
CA GLY A 273 5.14 -6.81 12.37
C GLY A 273 6.10 -5.69 12.74
N LEU A 274 6.51 -4.84 11.79
CA LEU A 274 7.43 -3.73 11.99
C LEU A 274 6.73 -2.37 12.14
N GLU A 275 5.41 -2.32 12.21
CA GLU A 275 4.66 -1.10 12.49
C GLU A 275 4.82 -0.69 13.97
N GLY A 276 5.08 0.58 14.19
CA GLY A 276 5.52 1.13 15.49
C GLY A 276 4.51 0.99 16.63
N ASP A 277 3.21 1.04 16.34
CA ASP A 277 2.16 0.91 17.34
C ASP A 277 2.12 -0.50 17.98
N PHE A 278 2.29 -1.55 17.18
CA PHE A 278 2.39 -2.93 17.68
C PHE A 278 3.69 -3.14 18.48
N ASN A 279 4.79 -2.58 17.98
CA ASN A 279 6.10 -2.69 18.67
C ASN A 279 6.14 -1.93 19.98
N ARG A 280 5.53 -0.73 20.03
CA ARG A 280 5.40 0.04 21.29
C ARG A 280 4.54 -0.69 22.32
N LYS A 281 3.46 -1.34 21.88
CA LYS A 281 2.57 -2.12 22.77
C LYS A 281 3.16 -3.47 23.18
N GLY A 282 4.27 -3.90 22.59
CA GLY A 282 4.88 -5.21 22.83
C GLY A 282 4.07 -6.38 22.27
N SER A 283 3.19 -6.12 21.28
CA SER A 283 2.30 -7.14 20.70
C SER A 283 2.83 -7.75 19.39
N SER A 284 3.92 -7.21 18.84
CA SER A 284 4.58 -7.80 17.66
C SER A 284 5.66 -8.80 18.06
N THR A 285 5.84 -9.83 17.24
CA THR A 285 6.96 -10.78 17.36
C THR A 285 8.34 -10.10 17.25
N PHE A 286 8.41 -8.88 16.69
CA PHE A 286 9.64 -8.10 16.54
C PHE A 286 9.87 -7.07 17.66
N SER A 287 9.00 -7.02 18.67
CA SER A 287 9.11 -6.03 19.74
C SER A 287 10.40 -6.18 20.53
N GLY A 288 11.18 -5.08 20.59
CA GLY A 288 12.45 -5.03 21.33
C GLY A 288 13.65 -5.68 20.62
N MET A 289 13.51 -6.08 19.36
CA MET A 289 14.55 -6.79 18.59
C MET A 289 15.48 -5.87 17.75
N ILE A 290 15.43 -4.55 17.93
CA ILE A 290 16.37 -3.64 17.26
C ILE A 290 17.81 -4.05 17.56
N GLY A 291 18.62 -4.24 16.51
CA GLY A 291 20.00 -4.71 16.59
C GLY A 291 20.15 -6.24 16.53
N GLU A 292 19.05 -6.98 16.63
CA GLU A 292 19.07 -8.45 16.56
C GLU A 292 18.92 -8.95 15.09
N ARG A 293 19.40 -10.16 14.85
CA ARG A 293 19.22 -10.83 13.56
C ARG A 293 17.82 -11.41 13.45
N VAL A 294 17.07 -10.95 12.45
CA VAL A 294 15.70 -11.38 12.16
C VAL A 294 15.55 -12.00 10.78
N ALA A 295 16.60 -11.95 9.95
CA ALA A 295 16.65 -12.53 8.62
C ALA A 295 18.05 -13.06 8.29
N ALA A 296 18.16 -13.83 7.21
CA ALA A 296 19.44 -14.32 6.70
C ALA A 296 20.36 -13.15 6.30
N LYS A 297 21.66 -13.41 6.31
CA LYS A 297 22.68 -12.47 5.80
C LYS A 297 22.38 -12.14 4.34
N GLY A 298 22.55 -10.87 3.95
CA GLY A 298 22.24 -10.35 2.61
C GLY A 298 20.79 -9.86 2.47
N VAL A 299 19.87 -10.23 3.36
CA VAL A 299 18.49 -9.71 3.33
C VAL A 299 18.46 -8.27 3.81
N THR A 300 18.11 -7.36 2.92
CA THR A 300 17.88 -5.93 3.25
C THR A 300 16.50 -5.53 2.78
N VAL A 301 15.70 -4.97 3.68
CA VAL A 301 14.30 -4.59 3.45
C VAL A 301 14.09 -3.14 3.80
N VAL A 302 13.41 -2.42 2.92
CA VAL A 302 13.06 -1.01 3.10
C VAL A 302 11.56 -0.79 2.96
N ASP A 303 11.05 0.26 3.62
CA ASP A 303 9.76 0.86 3.29
C ASP A 303 10.04 2.24 2.70
N ASP A 304 9.66 2.44 1.43
CA ASP A 304 10.05 3.61 0.66
C ASP A 304 8.83 4.35 0.10
N GLY A 305 8.44 5.42 0.77
CA GLY A 305 7.37 6.32 0.33
C GLY A 305 7.80 7.32 -0.74
N THR A 306 9.06 7.28 -1.23
CA THR A 306 9.66 8.32 -2.09
C THR A 306 9.80 7.93 -3.57
N LEU A 307 9.34 6.75 -3.94
CA LEU A 307 9.41 6.28 -5.33
C LEU A 307 8.44 7.08 -6.22
N PRO A 308 8.90 7.66 -7.34
CA PRO A 308 8.03 8.43 -8.23
C PRO A 308 6.85 7.60 -8.74
N ASP A 309 5.67 8.22 -8.78
CA ASP A 309 4.43 7.72 -9.39
C ASP A 309 3.92 6.38 -8.83
N ARG A 310 4.56 5.81 -7.80
CA ARG A 310 4.14 4.52 -7.23
C ARG A 310 2.87 4.66 -6.40
N ARG A 311 2.06 3.59 -6.42
CA ARG A 311 0.77 3.52 -5.73
C ARG A 311 0.87 3.80 -4.23
N GLY A 312 1.89 3.26 -3.55
CA GLY A 312 2.13 3.46 -2.11
C GLY A 312 2.81 4.78 -1.74
N SER A 313 3.37 5.52 -2.72
CA SER A 313 4.14 6.74 -2.46
C SER A 313 3.26 7.95 -2.13
N LEU A 314 3.76 8.83 -1.25
CA LEU A 314 3.12 10.06 -0.81
C LEU A 314 4.15 11.17 -0.71
N ASN A 315 3.79 12.40 -1.09
CA ASN A 315 4.65 13.57 -0.87
C ASN A 315 4.77 13.90 0.61
N ILE A 316 3.66 13.75 1.35
CA ILE A 316 3.57 13.82 2.82
C ILE A 316 2.67 12.69 3.32
N ASP A 317 2.90 12.22 4.55
CA ASP A 317 1.96 11.35 5.24
C ASP A 317 0.72 12.12 5.77
N ASP A 318 -0.21 11.42 6.41
CA ASP A 318 -1.46 12.02 6.89
C ASP A 318 -1.33 12.76 8.24
N GLU A 319 -0.10 12.97 8.70
CA GLU A 319 0.30 13.91 9.74
C GLU A 319 1.11 15.09 9.18
N GLY A 320 1.26 15.19 7.86
CA GLY A 320 1.98 16.26 7.18
C GLY A 320 3.51 16.14 7.26
N ASN A 321 4.05 14.95 7.57
CA ASN A 321 5.48 14.69 7.54
C ASN A 321 5.90 14.23 6.15
N PRO A 322 7.02 14.72 5.57
CA PRO A 322 7.56 14.18 4.34
C PRO A 322 7.85 12.68 4.46
N THR A 323 7.43 11.90 3.47
CA THR A 323 7.79 10.48 3.41
C THR A 323 9.27 10.28 3.16
N GLN A 324 9.80 9.12 3.48
CA GLN A 324 11.22 8.79 3.30
C GLN A 324 11.41 7.32 2.93
N CYS A 325 12.62 6.94 2.57
CA CYS A 325 13.05 5.56 2.47
C CYS A 325 13.60 5.14 3.84
N THR A 326 12.91 4.25 4.52
CA THR A 326 13.27 3.76 5.85
C THR A 326 13.82 2.34 5.73
N THR A 327 15.08 2.14 6.11
CA THR A 327 15.64 0.79 6.21
C THR A 327 15.08 0.11 7.45
N LEU A 328 14.40 -1.01 7.26
CA LEU A 328 13.79 -1.81 8.31
C LEU A 328 14.71 -2.94 8.76
N ILE A 329 15.29 -3.66 7.79
CA ILE A 329 16.26 -4.72 8.00
C ILE A 329 17.46 -4.44 7.10
N GLU A 330 18.67 -4.49 7.65
CA GLU A 330 19.92 -4.33 6.92
C GLU A 330 20.82 -5.56 7.14
N ASP A 331 21.21 -6.23 6.05
CA ASP A 331 22.01 -7.48 6.11
C ASP A 331 21.48 -8.49 7.15
N GLY A 332 20.15 -8.61 7.25
CA GLY A 332 19.47 -9.50 8.19
C GLY A 332 19.30 -8.98 9.62
N ILE A 333 19.80 -7.78 9.94
CA ILE A 333 19.69 -7.13 11.25
C ILE A 333 18.51 -6.17 11.24
N LEU A 334 17.66 -6.21 12.25
CA LEU A 334 16.56 -5.26 12.44
C LEU A 334 17.11 -3.88 12.83
N THR A 335 16.87 -2.87 12.02
CA THR A 335 17.40 -1.51 12.20
C THR A 335 16.34 -0.47 12.50
N GLY A 336 15.07 -0.71 12.13
CA GLY A 336 14.02 0.29 12.26
C GLY A 336 12.62 -0.28 12.32
N TYR A 337 11.69 0.59 12.73
CA TYR A 337 10.24 0.38 12.67
C TYR A 337 9.59 1.48 11.84
N ILE A 338 8.44 1.21 11.28
CA ILE A 338 7.58 2.18 10.59
C ILE A 338 6.83 3.00 11.65
N GLN A 339 6.99 4.32 11.65
CA GLN A 339 6.55 5.19 12.74
C GLN A 339 5.61 6.31 12.28
N ASP A 340 4.58 6.59 13.10
CA ASP A 340 3.87 7.86 13.15
C ASP A 340 4.47 8.78 14.23
N THR A 341 3.95 9.99 14.36
CA THR A 341 4.45 10.99 15.33
C THR A 341 4.29 10.53 16.78
N MET A 342 3.14 9.91 17.11
CA MET A 342 2.87 9.48 18.50
C MET A 342 3.77 8.32 18.91
N ASN A 343 3.85 7.28 18.10
CA ASN A 343 4.62 6.09 18.42
C ASN A 343 6.13 6.38 18.41
N ALA A 344 6.61 7.17 17.43
CA ALA A 344 7.99 7.65 17.38
C ALA A 344 8.39 8.38 18.68
N ARG A 345 7.55 9.33 19.13
CA ARG A 345 7.78 10.07 20.38
C ARG A 345 7.84 9.15 21.60
N LEU A 346 6.88 8.23 21.72
CA LEU A 346 6.80 7.32 22.88
C LEU A 346 7.94 6.29 22.90
N MET A 347 8.39 5.86 21.73
CA MET A 347 9.54 4.95 21.59
C MET A 347 10.90 5.67 21.55
N LYS A 348 10.91 7.01 21.52
CA LYS A 348 12.11 7.84 21.34
C LYS A 348 12.88 7.51 20.05
N MET A 349 12.14 7.26 18.98
CA MET A 349 12.63 6.98 17.64
C MET A 349 12.29 8.14 16.69
N PRO A 350 12.94 8.26 15.53
CA PRO A 350 12.56 9.24 14.51
C PRO A 350 11.19 8.91 13.89
N VAL A 351 10.47 9.94 13.45
CA VAL A 351 9.29 9.81 12.59
C VAL A 351 9.74 9.33 11.20
N THR A 352 8.99 8.43 10.57
CA THR A 352 9.35 7.87 9.27
C THR A 352 8.45 8.32 8.11
N GLY A 353 7.43 9.17 8.38
CA GLY A 353 6.50 9.64 7.35
C GLY A 353 5.53 8.55 6.90
N ASN A 354 5.09 7.72 7.82
CA ASN A 354 4.25 6.56 7.58
C ASN A 354 2.90 6.63 8.31
N ALA A 355 2.53 7.76 8.87
CA ALA A 355 1.20 7.94 9.45
C ALA A 355 0.17 7.97 8.32
N ARG A 356 -0.69 6.97 8.25
CA ARG A 356 -1.69 6.86 7.16
C ARG A 356 -3.07 6.55 7.72
N ARG A 357 -4.08 7.09 7.06
CA ARG A 357 -5.51 6.85 7.32
C ARG A 357 -6.27 6.61 6.02
N GLU A 358 -7.40 5.93 6.10
CA GLU A 358 -8.27 5.71 4.93
C GLU A 358 -8.95 7.02 4.50
N SER A 359 -9.46 7.80 5.46
CA SER A 359 -10.12 9.08 5.18
C SER A 359 -10.09 10.01 6.40
N PHE A 360 -10.67 11.21 6.24
CA PHE A 360 -10.88 12.18 7.35
C PHE A 360 -11.64 11.59 8.53
N ALA A 361 -12.45 10.56 8.32
CA ALA A 361 -13.25 9.91 9.37
C ALA A 361 -12.45 8.86 10.17
N HIS A 362 -11.14 8.69 9.89
CA HIS A 362 -10.30 7.65 10.49
C HIS A 362 -9.08 8.23 11.21
N LEU A 363 -8.62 7.52 12.23
CA LEU A 363 -7.35 7.83 12.91
C LEU A 363 -6.17 7.41 12.04
N PRO A 364 -5.12 8.26 11.91
CA PRO A 364 -3.86 7.81 11.32
C PRO A 364 -3.16 6.82 12.23
N MET A 365 -2.46 5.89 11.63
CA MET A 365 -1.63 4.90 12.29
C MET A 365 -0.40 4.57 11.44
N PRO A 366 0.66 3.97 12.03
CA PRO A 366 1.79 3.50 11.24
C PRO A 366 1.34 2.48 10.20
N ARG A 367 1.62 2.73 8.91
CA ARG A 367 1.28 1.90 7.76
C ARG A 367 2.40 1.92 6.74
N MET A 368 2.64 0.79 6.11
CA MET A 368 3.57 0.67 5.00
C MET A 368 3.22 1.60 3.82
N THR A 369 4.23 1.95 3.04
CA THR A 369 4.12 2.67 1.75
C THR A 369 4.46 1.73 0.60
N ASN A 370 5.72 1.63 0.18
CA ASN A 370 6.18 0.58 -0.72
C ASN A 370 7.26 -0.22 0.02
N THR A 371 6.91 -1.43 0.44
CA THR A 371 7.80 -2.30 1.20
C THR A 371 8.43 -3.33 0.27
N TYR A 372 9.76 -3.34 0.16
CA TYR A 372 10.43 -4.27 -0.74
C TYR A 372 11.81 -4.70 -0.23
N MET A 373 12.24 -5.87 -0.71
CA MET A 373 13.59 -6.39 -0.50
C MET A 373 14.51 -5.90 -1.61
N LEU A 374 15.69 -5.44 -1.27
CA LEU A 374 16.73 -5.06 -2.24
C LEU A 374 17.25 -6.30 -2.99
N GLY A 375 17.71 -6.09 -4.24
CA GLY A 375 18.33 -7.14 -5.04
C GLY A 375 19.66 -7.60 -4.46
N GLY A 376 19.96 -8.89 -4.65
CA GLY A 376 21.28 -9.47 -4.45
C GLY A 376 22.10 -9.50 -5.74
N ASP A 377 23.07 -10.39 -5.79
CA ASP A 377 24.03 -10.47 -6.91
C ASP A 377 23.83 -11.73 -7.79
N MET A 378 22.91 -12.64 -7.41
CA MET A 378 22.78 -13.93 -8.08
C MET A 378 21.89 -13.87 -9.32
N ASP A 379 22.24 -14.61 -10.36
CA ASP A 379 21.37 -14.78 -11.52
C ASP A 379 20.15 -15.62 -11.17
N PRO A 380 18.91 -15.21 -11.52
CA PRO A 380 17.70 -15.95 -11.22
C PRO A 380 17.67 -17.37 -11.82
N GLY A 381 18.28 -17.57 -12.98
CA GLY A 381 18.42 -18.89 -13.60
C GLY A 381 19.33 -19.82 -12.80
N GLU A 382 20.41 -19.30 -12.22
CA GLU A 382 21.27 -20.05 -11.32
C GLU A 382 20.55 -20.42 -10.02
N ILE A 383 19.70 -19.53 -9.50
CA ILE A 383 18.85 -19.81 -8.33
C ILE A 383 17.93 -21.00 -8.62
N LEU A 384 17.23 -20.99 -9.75
CA LEU A 384 16.36 -22.11 -10.15
C LEU A 384 17.15 -23.39 -10.37
N ALA A 385 18.30 -23.31 -11.06
CA ALA A 385 19.17 -24.46 -11.33
C ALA A 385 19.75 -25.10 -10.05
N SER A 386 19.85 -24.34 -8.95
CA SER A 386 20.35 -24.83 -7.66
C SER A 386 19.37 -25.75 -6.93
N VAL A 387 18.08 -25.82 -7.35
CA VAL A 387 17.03 -26.57 -6.67
C VAL A 387 16.85 -27.94 -7.32
N LYS A 388 17.14 -29.01 -6.57
CA LYS A 388 16.98 -30.37 -7.07
C LYS A 388 15.51 -30.81 -7.14
N ASN A 389 14.73 -30.48 -6.12
CA ASN A 389 13.28 -30.73 -6.05
C ASN A 389 12.64 -29.62 -5.20
N GLY A 390 11.69 -28.89 -5.76
CA GLY A 390 11.07 -27.77 -5.09
C GLY A 390 9.91 -27.16 -5.87
N LEU A 391 9.43 -26.03 -5.36
CA LEU A 391 8.34 -25.26 -5.93
C LEU A 391 8.87 -23.91 -6.45
N TYR A 392 8.48 -23.51 -7.64
CA TYR A 392 8.61 -22.14 -8.13
C TYR A 392 7.26 -21.43 -8.07
N ALA A 393 7.08 -20.52 -7.11
CA ALA A 393 5.88 -19.73 -6.95
C ALA A 393 6.05 -18.39 -7.66
N VAL A 394 5.35 -18.22 -8.78
CA VAL A 394 5.48 -17.04 -9.67
C VAL A 394 4.57 -15.93 -9.22
N ASN A 395 3.35 -16.26 -8.76
CA ASN A 395 2.35 -15.28 -8.40
C ASN A 395 1.45 -15.77 -7.24
N PHE A 396 0.81 -14.83 -6.55
CA PHE A 396 -0.04 -15.10 -5.40
C PHE A 396 -1.42 -14.45 -5.57
N GLY A 397 -2.47 -15.15 -5.14
CA GLY A 397 -3.85 -14.66 -5.13
C GLY A 397 -4.22 -13.90 -3.86
N GLY A 398 -3.46 -14.08 -2.77
CA GLY A 398 -3.68 -13.44 -1.49
C GLY A 398 -3.15 -14.24 -0.32
N GLY A 399 -3.17 -13.64 0.86
CA GLY A 399 -2.70 -14.26 2.09
C GLY A 399 -3.05 -13.41 3.31
N GLN A 400 -2.64 -13.89 4.48
CA GLN A 400 -2.83 -13.21 5.75
C GLN A 400 -1.73 -13.59 6.74
N VAL A 401 -1.51 -12.72 7.73
CA VAL A 401 -0.57 -12.93 8.82
C VAL A 401 -1.23 -12.72 10.18
N ASP A 402 -0.82 -13.50 11.16
CA ASP A 402 -1.01 -13.19 12.58
C ASP A 402 0.26 -12.49 13.09
N ILE A 403 0.20 -11.19 13.28
CA ILE A 403 1.33 -10.35 13.69
C ILE A 403 1.90 -10.68 15.08
N THR A 404 1.09 -11.30 15.94
CA THR A 404 1.49 -11.61 17.32
C THR A 404 2.48 -12.78 17.39
N ASN A 405 2.34 -13.73 16.48
CA ASN A 405 3.20 -14.91 16.40
C ASN A 405 3.93 -15.05 15.07
N GLY A 406 3.69 -14.15 14.11
CA GLY A 406 4.35 -14.13 12.81
C GLY A 406 3.89 -15.23 11.84
N LYS A 407 2.86 -16.03 12.16
CA LYS A 407 2.37 -17.08 11.28
C LYS A 407 1.65 -16.49 10.08
N PHE A 408 1.96 -16.99 8.90
CA PHE A 408 1.34 -16.58 7.65
C PHE A 408 0.82 -17.77 6.84
N VAL A 409 -0.15 -17.49 5.97
CA VAL A 409 -0.69 -18.42 4.97
C VAL A 409 -0.87 -17.65 3.67
N PHE A 410 -0.28 -18.14 2.57
CA PHE A 410 -0.34 -17.56 1.24
C PHE A 410 -0.68 -18.60 0.18
N SER A 411 -1.66 -18.31 -0.68
CA SER A 411 -2.04 -19.19 -1.78
C SER A 411 -1.42 -18.68 -3.08
N ALA A 412 -0.62 -19.54 -3.72
CA ALA A 412 -0.09 -19.26 -5.05
C ALA A 412 -1.21 -19.33 -6.09
N SER A 413 -1.29 -18.31 -6.95
CA SER A 413 -2.17 -18.29 -8.12
C SER A 413 -1.51 -18.88 -9.36
N GLU A 414 -0.17 -18.91 -9.38
CA GLU A 414 0.64 -19.55 -10.42
C GLU A 414 1.91 -20.16 -9.79
N ALA A 415 2.12 -21.45 -9.97
CA ALA A 415 3.29 -22.15 -9.46
C ALA A 415 3.66 -23.35 -10.35
N TYR A 416 4.93 -23.75 -10.27
CA TYR A 416 5.50 -24.85 -11.04
C TYR A 416 6.36 -25.74 -10.14
N MET A 417 6.50 -27.01 -10.51
CA MET A 417 7.52 -27.87 -9.90
C MET A 417 8.89 -27.55 -10.49
N ILE A 418 9.91 -27.67 -9.65
CA ILE A 418 11.32 -27.68 -10.06
C ILE A 418 11.84 -29.11 -9.85
N GLU A 419 12.36 -29.73 -10.91
CA GLU A 419 12.99 -31.06 -10.86
C GLU A 419 14.36 -30.97 -11.53
N ASP A 420 15.40 -31.39 -10.81
CA ASP A 420 16.80 -31.36 -11.24
C ASP A 420 17.23 -30.01 -11.86
N GLY A 421 16.87 -28.91 -11.18
CA GLY A 421 17.21 -27.54 -11.58
C GLY A 421 16.40 -26.98 -12.76
N LYS A 422 15.34 -27.64 -13.16
CA LYS A 422 14.46 -27.21 -14.27
C LYS A 422 13.03 -26.99 -13.81
N VAL A 423 12.44 -25.90 -14.25
CA VAL A 423 11.00 -25.68 -14.13
C VAL A 423 10.28 -26.66 -15.05
N THR A 424 9.37 -27.48 -14.51
CA THR A 424 8.74 -28.60 -15.26
C THR A 424 7.25 -28.34 -15.50
N TYR A 425 6.36 -28.83 -14.68
CA TYR A 425 4.92 -28.75 -14.91
C TYR A 425 4.25 -27.78 -13.93
N PRO A 426 3.14 -27.12 -14.34
CA PRO A 426 2.39 -26.26 -13.47
C PRO A 426 1.66 -27.05 -12.38
N VAL A 427 1.53 -26.42 -11.19
CA VAL A 427 0.79 -26.96 -10.06
C VAL A 427 -0.18 -25.92 -9.51
N LYS A 428 -1.30 -26.37 -8.96
CA LYS A 428 -2.32 -25.54 -8.32
C LYS A 428 -2.63 -25.98 -6.90
N GLY A 429 -3.22 -25.06 -6.12
CA GLY A 429 -3.54 -25.32 -4.72
C GLY A 429 -2.31 -25.30 -3.81
N ALA A 430 -1.16 -24.81 -4.30
CA ALA A 430 0.01 -24.59 -3.46
C ALA A 430 -0.26 -23.47 -2.47
N THR A 431 -0.17 -23.77 -1.18
CA THR A 431 -0.32 -22.80 -0.10
C THR A 431 0.96 -22.79 0.73
N LEU A 432 1.64 -21.63 0.80
CA LEU A 432 2.83 -21.46 1.63
C LEU A 432 2.41 -21.15 3.06
N ILE A 433 2.93 -21.93 4.00
CA ILE A 433 2.65 -21.80 5.43
C ILE A 433 3.97 -21.65 6.17
N GLY A 434 4.07 -20.65 7.02
CA GLY A 434 5.31 -20.39 7.75
C GLY A 434 5.16 -19.38 8.87
N ASN A 435 6.30 -19.02 9.43
CA ASN A 435 6.47 -17.94 10.38
C ASN A 435 7.46 -16.93 9.77
N GLY A 436 7.12 -15.63 9.77
CA GLY A 436 7.86 -14.60 9.07
C GLY A 436 9.37 -14.57 9.39
N PRO A 437 9.77 -14.35 10.67
CA PRO A 437 11.18 -14.37 11.06
C PRO A 437 11.89 -15.69 10.73
N GLU A 438 11.22 -16.82 10.93
CA GLU A 438 11.80 -18.12 10.67
C GLU A 438 12.09 -18.33 9.17
N VAL A 439 11.11 -17.98 8.31
CA VAL A 439 11.23 -18.13 6.85
C VAL A 439 12.28 -17.19 6.29
N LEU A 440 12.35 -15.93 6.78
CA LEU A 440 13.40 -15.00 6.33
C LEU A 440 14.82 -15.43 6.74
N ASN A 441 14.98 -16.11 7.85
CA ASN A 441 16.27 -16.70 8.24
C ASN A 441 16.67 -17.90 7.37
N ARG A 442 15.74 -18.47 6.58
CA ARG A 442 15.97 -19.56 5.64
C ARG A 442 16.18 -19.10 4.19
N VAL A 443 16.20 -17.81 3.93
CA VAL A 443 16.58 -17.27 2.62
C VAL A 443 18.03 -17.63 2.37
N SER A 444 18.29 -18.40 1.31
CA SER A 444 19.62 -18.92 0.99
C SER A 444 20.24 -18.31 -0.26
N MET A 445 19.41 -17.76 -1.16
CA MET A 445 19.87 -17.08 -2.38
C MET A 445 18.94 -15.91 -2.71
N ILE A 446 19.53 -14.79 -3.20
CA ILE A 446 18.83 -13.54 -3.52
C ILE A 446 19.24 -13.11 -4.93
N GLY A 447 18.26 -12.96 -5.82
CA GLY A 447 18.45 -12.61 -7.22
C GLY A 447 18.81 -11.14 -7.45
N ASN A 448 19.37 -10.84 -8.61
CA ASN A 448 19.68 -9.49 -9.08
C ASN A 448 18.56 -8.85 -9.90
N ASP A 449 17.38 -9.48 -9.94
CA ASP A 449 16.22 -9.13 -10.76
C ASP A 449 15.07 -8.47 -9.96
N MET A 450 15.41 -7.68 -8.92
CA MET A 450 14.42 -6.99 -8.08
C MET A 450 13.43 -6.23 -8.95
N ARG A 451 12.14 -6.42 -8.68
CA ARG A 451 11.02 -5.68 -9.29
C ARG A 451 10.03 -5.25 -8.23
N LEU A 452 9.33 -4.17 -8.54
CA LEU A 452 8.13 -3.75 -7.81
C LEU A 452 6.89 -4.36 -8.46
N ASP A 453 5.82 -4.49 -7.69
CA ASP A 453 4.50 -4.90 -8.18
C ASP A 453 3.94 -3.91 -9.23
N PRO A 454 2.95 -4.28 -10.05
CA PRO A 454 2.40 -3.38 -11.06
C PRO A 454 1.49 -2.25 -10.50
N GLY A 455 1.36 -2.12 -9.18
CA GLY A 455 0.52 -1.11 -8.53
C GLY A 455 -0.89 -1.60 -8.22
N VAL A 456 -1.01 -2.80 -7.67
CA VAL A 456 -2.31 -3.42 -7.31
C VAL A 456 -2.54 -3.50 -5.80
N GLY A 457 -1.51 -3.27 -4.98
CA GLY A 457 -1.54 -3.49 -3.54
C GLY A 457 -2.55 -2.64 -2.78
N VAL A 458 -3.27 -3.26 -1.87
CA VAL A 458 -4.13 -2.64 -0.86
C VAL A 458 -3.81 -3.29 0.48
N CYS A 459 -3.54 -2.49 1.48
CA CYS A 459 -3.22 -2.93 2.83
C CYS A 459 -4.40 -2.66 3.76
N GLY A 460 -4.85 -3.67 4.49
CA GLY A 460 -5.90 -3.59 5.51
C GLY A 460 -5.33 -3.62 6.92
N LYS A 461 -5.78 -2.71 7.81
CA LYS A 461 -5.45 -2.71 9.24
C LYS A 461 -6.55 -1.98 10.02
N GLU A 462 -7.05 -2.60 11.09
CA GLU A 462 -8.11 -2.03 11.94
C GLU A 462 -9.33 -1.50 11.15
N GLY A 463 -9.75 -2.23 10.11
CA GLY A 463 -10.88 -1.84 9.26
C GLY A 463 -10.60 -0.73 8.26
N GLN A 464 -9.37 -0.23 8.18
CA GLN A 464 -8.94 0.80 7.23
C GLN A 464 -8.12 0.21 6.08
N SER A 465 -8.37 0.65 4.86
CA SER A 465 -7.66 0.27 3.65
C SER A 465 -6.82 1.42 3.11
N VAL A 466 -5.56 1.17 2.76
CA VAL A 466 -4.69 2.16 2.11
C VAL A 466 -3.95 1.55 0.92
N PRO A 467 -3.70 2.33 -0.15
CA PRO A 467 -2.91 1.86 -1.29
C PRO A 467 -1.44 1.66 -0.90
N VAL A 468 -0.85 0.54 -1.31
CA VAL A 468 0.56 0.19 -1.03
C VAL A 468 1.23 -0.37 -2.27
N GLY A 469 2.56 -0.41 -2.26
CA GLY A 469 3.38 -1.15 -3.18
C GLY A 469 4.19 -2.23 -2.45
N VAL A 470 4.57 -3.25 -3.17
CA VAL A 470 5.46 -4.32 -2.68
C VAL A 470 6.51 -4.66 -3.73
N GLY A 471 7.56 -5.36 -3.35
CA GLY A 471 8.55 -5.82 -4.29
C GLY A 471 9.57 -6.77 -3.68
N GLN A 472 10.20 -7.55 -4.54
CA GLN A 472 11.32 -8.40 -4.19
C GLN A 472 12.06 -8.88 -5.44
N PRO A 473 13.30 -9.36 -5.31
CA PRO A 473 13.97 -10.16 -6.32
C PRO A 473 13.50 -11.62 -6.29
N THR A 474 13.98 -12.44 -7.21
CA THR A 474 13.88 -13.90 -7.10
C THR A 474 14.59 -14.38 -5.82
N LEU A 475 13.88 -15.17 -5.00
CA LEU A 475 14.37 -15.66 -3.71
C LEU A 475 14.30 -17.18 -3.64
N ARG A 476 15.37 -17.83 -3.16
CA ARG A 476 15.33 -19.22 -2.72
C ARG A 476 15.18 -19.27 -1.21
N ILE A 477 14.20 -20.02 -0.74
CA ILE A 477 13.90 -20.23 0.68
C ILE A 477 13.83 -21.73 0.93
N ASP A 478 14.63 -22.22 1.87
CA ASP A 478 14.71 -23.65 2.15
C ASP A 478 13.74 -24.08 3.25
N GLY A 479 13.07 -25.22 3.06
CA GLY A 479 12.25 -25.86 4.08
C GLY A 479 10.93 -25.14 4.42
N VAL A 480 10.32 -24.45 3.45
CA VAL A 480 8.98 -23.86 3.60
C VAL A 480 7.92 -24.97 3.57
N THR A 481 6.95 -24.91 4.44
CA THR A 481 5.82 -25.83 4.38
C THR A 481 4.87 -25.43 3.26
N VAL A 482 4.66 -26.34 2.32
CA VAL A 482 3.65 -26.21 1.27
C VAL A 482 2.45 -27.07 1.65
N GLY A 483 1.26 -26.46 1.75
CA GLY A 483 -0.01 -27.15 1.79
C GLY A 483 -0.45 -27.46 0.36
N GLY A 484 -0.84 -28.69 0.09
CA GLY A 484 -1.31 -29.14 -1.21
C GLY A 484 -2.80 -29.50 -1.18
N THR A 485 -3.35 -29.76 -2.35
CA THR A 485 -4.73 -30.26 -2.55
C THR A 485 -4.75 -31.75 -2.92
N ALA A 486 -3.60 -32.41 -2.83
CA ALA A 486 -3.49 -33.85 -3.14
C ALA A 486 -4.03 -34.72 -2.02
#